data_5a14bf8f64c0a074232ec1fd3882e94e
#
_entry.id   5a14bf8f64c0a074232ec1fd3882e94e
#
_cell.length_a   1.000
_cell.length_b   1.000
_cell.length_c   1.000
_cell.angle_alpha   90.00
_cell.angle_beta   90.00
_cell.angle_gamma   90.00
#
_symmetry.space_group_name_H-M   'P 1'
#
loop_
_entity.id
_entity.type
_entity.pdbx_description
1 polymer ?
#
loop_
_entity_poly.entity_id
_entity_poly.type
_entity_poly.pdbx_seq_one_letter_code
_entity_poly.pdbx_strand_id
1 'polypeptide(L)'
;ISATPVTPNATESAIKLYSFLRENFGKKTISGMMTGDMSGYTMGADFKTHDDVKYTYTRTGKYPALVGLDFLFASGPKANESWNKEYTDKAISIAKGLWKAGGIPAFTWHWKDPLDKKDAFYIQSAANGGEYTDFDFSTGFKPGTTEWNTESAAYKGIVADIDHIADYFLELQKEGVAGIFRPLHEAGGKWFWWSINSGEQFAALYRLVYDRMVKVKGVKNMIWVYNPEGSTVTSWDPGSEYYDVLSIDIYNSANDHSSNASAFDKFKNASKSTKIIALSENGPIPDVNNMHTDEAVWSWWMPWYSTWSGTWPGQTKDGVWKSNMNDERIITLEDMPGWDKYTAIIKPDTSTTSIATMPRMAGTATTVGIFDMNGHYLGITTQGLPQGHYVVRRKIQGNIVNTVYFKK
;
A
#
# COMPACT_ATOMS: atom_id res chain seq x y z
N ILE A 1 -4.09 16.19 1.67
CA ILE A 1 -3.70 14.81 2.05
C ILE A 1 -4.08 14.62 3.52
N SER A 2 -4.80 13.53 3.82
CA SER A 2 -5.24 13.19 5.17
C SER A 2 -4.10 13.18 6.18
N ALA A 3 -4.39 13.48 7.45
CA ALA A 3 -3.41 13.40 8.53
C ALA A 3 -3.07 11.96 8.95
N THR A 4 -4.00 11.04 8.74
CA THR A 4 -3.89 9.63 9.12
C THR A 4 -4.13 8.72 7.92
N PRO A 5 -3.59 7.49 7.93
CA PRO A 5 -3.88 6.52 6.88
C PRO A 5 -5.37 6.13 6.85
N VAL A 6 -5.81 5.57 5.72
CA VAL A 6 -7.21 5.10 5.54
C VAL A 6 -7.55 3.93 6.45
N THR A 7 -6.56 3.16 6.90
CA THR A 7 -6.77 2.05 7.82
C THR A 7 -7.19 2.57 9.20
N PRO A 8 -8.41 2.27 9.66
CA PRO A 8 -8.85 2.70 10.98
C PRO A 8 -8.05 1.98 12.07
N ASN A 9 -7.68 2.71 13.12
CA ASN A 9 -6.85 2.20 14.21
C ASN A 9 -5.53 1.60 13.71
N ALA A 10 -4.89 2.26 12.74
CA ALA A 10 -3.58 1.85 12.25
C ALA A 10 -2.56 1.74 13.39
N THR A 11 -1.62 0.81 13.26
CA THR A 11 -0.55 0.65 14.24
C THR A 11 0.32 1.91 14.32
N GLU A 12 1.00 2.11 15.44
CA GLU A 12 1.96 3.21 15.60
C GLU A 12 2.99 3.21 14.45
N SER A 13 3.50 2.04 14.08
CA SER A 13 4.45 1.91 12.97
C SER A 13 3.86 2.34 11.62
N ALA A 14 2.61 1.99 11.33
CA ALA A 14 1.93 2.42 10.11
C ALA A 14 1.67 3.95 10.12
N ILE A 15 1.31 4.51 11.25
CA ILE A 15 1.13 5.96 11.42
C ILE A 15 2.46 6.68 11.18
N LYS A 16 3.57 6.17 11.73
CA LYS A 16 4.92 6.71 11.49
C LYS A 16 5.29 6.65 10.01
N LEU A 17 5.09 5.51 9.37
CA LEU A 17 5.37 5.35 7.94
C LEU A 17 4.56 6.33 7.09
N TYR A 18 3.26 6.38 7.29
CA TYR A 18 2.39 7.29 6.55
C TYR A 18 2.75 8.77 6.79
N SER A 19 3.04 9.14 8.03
CA SER A 19 3.47 10.49 8.38
C SER A 19 4.78 10.87 7.67
N PHE A 20 5.73 9.95 7.62
CA PHE A 20 6.99 10.15 6.91
C PHE A 20 6.78 10.33 5.40
N LEU A 21 5.96 9.49 4.77
CA LEU A 21 5.61 9.63 3.35
C LEU A 21 4.97 11.00 3.08
N ARG A 22 4.00 11.40 3.91
CA ARG A 22 3.29 12.65 3.75
C ARG A 22 4.18 13.88 3.96
N GLU A 23 5.07 13.84 4.95
CA GLU A 23 5.98 14.95 5.29
C GLU A 23 6.95 15.25 4.14
N ASN A 24 7.42 14.20 3.46
CA ASN A 24 8.40 14.30 2.39
C ASN A 24 7.80 14.48 0.99
N PHE A 25 6.52 14.15 0.81
CA PHE A 25 5.87 14.23 -0.49
C PHE A 25 5.91 15.66 -1.06
N GLY A 26 6.32 15.74 -2.32
CA GLY A 26 6.49 17.01 -3.03
C GLY A 26 7.79 17.77 -2.69
N LYS A 27 8.58 17.26 -1.77
CA LYS A 27 9.86 17.85 -1.34
C LYS A 27 11.05 16.96 -1.67
N LYS A 28 10.94 15.69 -1.35
CA LYS A 28 11.98 14.66 -1.54
C LYS A 28 11.37 13.39 -2.12
N THR A 29 12.18 12.63 -2.82
CA THR A 29 11.83 11.33 -3.35
C THR A 29 12.57 10.22 -2.60
N ILE A 30 11.86 9.19 -2.18
CA ILE A 30 12.43 8.02 -1.52
C ILE A 30 13.00 7.09 -2.59
N SER A 31 14.27 6.71 -2.45
CA SER A 31 14.91 5.74 -3.32
C SER A 31 14.39 4.34 -3.07
N GLY A 32 14.14 3.58 -4.12
CA GLY A 32 13.64 2.21 -4.04
C GLY A 32 14.39 1.24 -4.94
N MET A 33 14.25 -0.04 -4.66
CA MET A 33 14.71 -1.14 -5.51
C MET A 33 13.83 -2.35 -5.27
N MET A 34 13.32 -2.95 -6.36
CA MET A 34 12.63 -4.24 -6.28
C MET A 34 13.63 -5.38 -6.15
N THR A 35 13.29 -6.39 -5.37
CA THR A 35 14.05 -7.63 -5.28
C THR A 35 13.45 -8.71 -6.19
N GLY A 36 14.31 -9.48 -6.83
CA GLY A 36 13.93 -10.67 -7.60
C GLY A 36 14.33 -11.95 -6.89
N ASP A 37 15.27 -12.69 -7.44
CA ASP A 37 15.67 -14.01 -6.95
C ASP A 37 16.14 -13.98 -5.48
N MET A 38 15.54 -14.83 -4.66
CA MET A 38 15.92 -15.03 -3.27
C MET A 38 16.88 -16.21 -3.05
N SER A 39 17.27 -16.93 -4.11
CA SER A 39 18.08 -18.17 -3.99
C SER A 39 19.45 -17.89 -3.36
N GLY A 40 20.07 -16.78 -3.71
CA GLY A 40 21.35 -16.33 -3.16
C GLY A 40 21.30 -15.69 -1.78
N TYR A 41 20.11 -15.40 -1.26
CA TYR A 41 19.94 -14.80 0.05
C TYR A 41 19.74 -15.88 1.12
N THR A 42 20.46 -15.77 2.23
CA THR A 42 20.33 -16.69 3.37
C THR A 42 19.30 -16.17 4.36
N MET A 43 18.36 -17.03 4.75
CA MET A 43 17.35 -16.69 5.77
C MET A 43 17.98 -16.10 7.04
N GLY A 44 17.50 -14.95 7.46
CA GLY A 44 18.00 -14.26 8.67
C GLY A 44 19.33 -13.54 8.52
N ALA A 45 19.97 -13.57 7.34
CA ALA A 45 21.14 -12.76 7.06
C ALA A 45 20.77 -11.27 6.96
N ASP A 46 21.79 -10.41 6.97
CA ASP A 46 21.59 -8.98 6.72
C ASP A 46 20.94 -8.79 5.34
N PHE A 47 19.81 -8.10 5.29
CA PHE A 47 19.08 -7.82 4.04
C PHE A 47 19.95 -7.14 2.98
N LYS A 48 21.00 -6.41 3.40
CA LYS A 48 21.99 -5.77 2.52
C LYS A 48 22.80 -6.76 1.70
N THR A 49 22.79 -8.05 2.05
CA THR A 49 23.47 -9.09 1.29
C THR A 49 22.70 -9.54 0.04
N HIS A 50 21.43 -9.22 -0.10
CA HIS A 50 20.67 -9.52 -1.31
C HIS A 50 21.23 -8.71 -2.50
N ASP A 51 21.42 -9.39 -3.64
CA ASP A 51 22.08 -8.80 -4.81
C ASP A 51 21.38 -7.56 -5.35
N ASP A 52 20.04 -7.57 -5.40
CA ASP A 52 19.30 -6.38 -5.85
C ASP A 52 19.39 -5.22 -4.86
N VAL A 53 19.41 -5.49 -3.57
CA VAL A 53 19.61 -4.45 -2.54
C VAL A 53 21.00 -3.85 -2.63
N LYS A 54 22.04 -4.68 -2.86
CA LYS A 54 23.43 -4.22 -3.04
C LYS A 54 23.64 -3.44 -4.34
N TYR A 55 22.77 -3.58 -5.31
CA TYR A 55 22.97 -3.03 -6.65
C TYR A 55 23.32 -1.53 -6.64
N THR A 56 22.55 -0.73 -5.89
CA THR A 56 22.80 0.71 -5.76
C THR A 56 24.04 1.02 -4.94
N TYR A 57 24.26 0.29 -3.86
CA TYR A 57 25.42 0.50 -2.99
C TYR A 57 26.75 0.31 -3.73
N THR A 58 26.89 -0.73 -4.53
CA THR A 58 28.12 -0.98 -5.30
C THR A 58 28.44 0.12 -6.31
N ARG A 59 27.45 0.87 -6.76
CA ARG A 59 27.59 1.96 -7.73
C ARG A 59 27.72 3.33 -7.09
N THR A 60 27.09 3.55 -5.96
CA THR A 60 26.86 4.89 -5.40
C THR A 60 27.35 5.04 -3.96
N GLY A 61 27.62 3.94 -3.26
CA GLY A 61 27.92 3.93 -1.83
C GLY A 61 26.69 4.12 -0.93
N LYS A 62 25.47 4.03 -1.51
CA LYS A 62 24.20 4.24 -0.80
C LYS A 62 23.23 3.07 -1.06
N TYR A 63 22.50 2.67 -0.01
CA TYR A 63 21.42 1.70 -0.11
C TYR A 63 20.07 2.37 -0.38
N PRO A 64 19.13 1.68 -1.07
CA PRO A 64 17.78 2.20 -1.21
C PRO A 64 17.07 2.23 0.14
N ALA A 65 16.27 3.27 0.38
CA ALA A 65 15.47 3.38 1.59
C ALA A 65 14.24 2.45 1.55
N LEU A 66 13.69 2.20 0.36
CA LEU A 66 12.54 1.34 0.11
C LEU A 66 12.99 0.11 -0.67
N VAL A 67 12.58 -1.07 -0.20
CA VAL A 67 12.86 -2.34 -0.88
C VAL A 67 11.55 -3.05 -1.21
N GLY A 68 11.37 -3.36 -2.49
CA GLY A 68 10.22 -4.10 -3.00
C GLY A 68 10.35 -5.60 -2.73
N LEU A 69 9.23 -6.19 -2.34
CA LEU A 69 9.08 -7.62 -2.02
C LEU A 69 7.79 -8.12 -2.68
N ASP A 70 7.72 -9.39 -3.01
CA ASP A 70 6.60 -9.96 -3.74
C ASP A 70 6.08 -11.24 -3.07
N PHE A 71 4.77 -11.39 -3.05
CA PHE A 71 4.10 -12.63 -2.67
C PHE A 71 3.87 -13.58 -3.86
N LEU A 72 4.65 -13.44 -4.91
CA LEU A 72 4.57 -14.22 -6.15
C LEU A 72 4.44 -15.73 -5.91
N PHE A 73 5.14 -16.26 -4.91
CA PHE A 73 5.16 -17.69 -4.60
C PHE A 73 4.29 -18.07 -3.38
N ALA A 74 3.51 -17.14 -2.86
CA ALA A 74 2.63 -17.38 -1.72
C ALA A 74 1.20 -17.75 -2.11
N SER A 75 0.90 -17.88 -3.41
CA SER A 75 -0.39 -18.29 -3.94
C SER A 75 -0.23 -19.21 -5.13
N GLY A 76 -1.32 -19.87 -5.55
CA GLY A 76 -1.32 -20.84 -6.63
C GLY A 76 -0.97 -22.26 -6.18
N PRO A 77 -0.96 -23.23 -7.11
CA PRO A 77 -0.90 -24.66 -6.77
C PRO A 77 0.40 -25.10 -6.10
N LYS A 78 1.46 -24.32 -6.24
CA LYS A 78 2.79 -24.63 -5.69
C LYS A 78 3.15 -23.85 -4.42
N ALA A 79 2.24 -23.06 -3.87
CA ALA A 79 2.53 -22.18 -2.75
C ALA A 79 3.11 -22.90 -1.51
N ASN A 80 2.73 -24.17 -1.31
CA ASN A 80 3.18 -24.98 -0.19
C ASN A 80 4.46 -25.80 -0.48
N GLU A 81 4.98 -25.74 -1.70
CA GLU A 81 6.28 -26.37 -2.00
C GLU A 81 7.39 -25.63 -1.24
N SER A 82 8.40 -26.39 -0.77
CA SER A 82 9.43 -25.86 0.14
C SER A 82 10.17 -24.66 -0.44
N TRP A 83 10.52 -24.67 -1.72
CA TRP A 83 11.21 -23.57 -2.37
C TRP A 83 10.34 -22.29 -2.41
N ASN A 84 9.05 -22.44 -2.75
CA ASN A 84 8.10 -21.31 -2.84
C ASN A 84 7.86 -20.70 -1.45
N LYS A 85 7.66 -21.55 -0.45
CA LYS A 85 7.50 -21.11 0.93
C LYS A 85 8.76 -20.43 1.45
N GLU A 86 9.94 -20.98 1.18
CA GLU A 86 11.21 -20.40 1.57
C GLU A 86 11.43 -19.03 0.92
N TYR A 87 11.07 -18.86 -0.36
CA TYR A 87 11.13 -17.55 -1.03
C TYR A 87 10.32 -16.49 -0.26
N THR A 88 9.07 -16.82 0.07
CA THR A 88 8.19 -15.91 0.81
C THR A 88 8.73 -15.62 2.22
N ASP A 89 9.19 -16.63 2.93
CA ASP A 89 9.78 -16.49 4.27
C ASP A 89 11.04 -15.60 4.23
N LYS A 90 11.86 -15.71 3.19
CA LYS A 90 13.02 -14.83 2.96
C LYS A 90 12.59 -13.37 2.73
N ALA A 91 11.53 -13.14 1.94
CA ALA A 91 10.98 -11.80 1.74
C ALA A 91 10.54 -11.17 3.08
N ILE A 92 9.85 -11.95 3.92
CA ILE A 92 9.44 -11.49 5.25
C ILE A 92 10.66 -11.21 6.15
N SER A 93 11.68 -12.05 6.10
CA SER A 93 12.95 -11.82 6.81
C SER A 93 13.62 -10.51 6.41
N ILE A 94 13.67 -10.23 5.11
CA ILE A 94 14.18 -8.95 4.57
C ILE A 94 13.36 -7.78 5.11
N ALA A 95 12.03 -7.88 5.08
CA ALA A 95 11.15 -6.83 5.60
C ALA A 95 11.44 -6.48 7.06
N LYS A 96 11.62 -7.49 7.90
CA LYS A 96 11.97 -7.30 9.32
C LYS A 96 13.31 -6.59 9.51
N GLY A 97 14.34 -7.06 8.83
CA GLY A 97 15.68 -6.45 8.90
C GLY A 97 15.71 -5.03 8.36
N LEU A 98 15.04 -4.79 7.25
CA LEU A 98 14.93 -3.48 6.62
C LEU A 98 14.24 -2.47 7.53
N TRP A 99 13.10 -2.84 8.11
CA TRP A 99 12.38 -1.97 9.05
C TRP A 99 13.23 -1.62 10.26
N LYS A 100 13.90 -2.61 10.85
CA LYS A 100 14.82 -2.40 11.97
C LYS A 100 15.95 -1.44 11.63
N ALA A 101 16.42 -1.45 10.39
CA ALA A 101 17.45 -0.53 9.90
C ALA A 101 16.90 0.86 9.51
N GLY A 102 15.60 1.10 9.65
CA GLY A 102 14.95 2.36 9.32
C GLY A 102 14.38 2.43 7.92
N GLY A 103 14.46 1.37 7.13
CA GLY A 103 13.94 1.33 5.76
C GLY A 103 12.45 0.99 5.66
N ILE A 104 11.95 0.93 4.43
CA ILE A 104 10.52 0.79 4.11
C ILE A 104 10.30 -0.48 3.28
N PRO A 105 9.67 -1.53 3.85
CA PRO A 105 9.21 -2.68 3.08
C PRO A 105 8.03 -2.29 2.18
N ALA A 106 8.08 -2.68 0.91
CA ALA A 106 7.00 -2.44 -0.04
C ALA A 106 6.61 -3.74 -0.73
N PHE A 107 5.38 -4.16 -0.54
CA PHE A 107 4.89 -5.44 -1.01
C PHE A 107 4.04 -5.29 -2.27
N THR A 108 4.36 -6.12 -3.27
CA THR A 108 3.56 -6.40 -4.45
C THR A 108 3.03 -7.83 -4.36
N TRP A 109 1.97 -8.13 -5.05
CA TRP A 109 1.45 -9.48 -5.11
C TRP A 109 1.10 -9.87 -6.55
N HIS A 110 2.01 -10.61 -7.18
CA HIS A 110 1.68 -11.33 -8.42
C HIS A 110 0.83 -12.55 -8.04
N TRP A 111 -0.45 -12.34 -7.97
CA TRP A 111 -1.44 -13.28 -7.43
C TRP A 111 -1.77 -14.35 -8.44
N LYS A 112 -1.25 -15.55 -8.22
CA LYS A 112 -1.53 -16.72 -9.04
C LYS A 112 -2.97 -17.19 -8.83
N ASP A 113 -3.45 -18.03 -9.76
CA ASP A 113 -4.83 -18.53 -9.82
C ASP A 113 -5.40 -18.91 -8.45
N PRO A 114 -6.43 -18.22 -7.96
CA PRO A 114 -7.05 -18.52 -6.66
C PRO A 114 -7.76 -19.87 -6.55
N LEU A 115 -7.99 -20.55 -7.66
CA LEU A 115 -8.52 -21.91 -7.68
C LEU A 115 -7.44 -22.99 -7.73
N ASP A 116 -6.16 -22.60 -7.70
CA ASP A 116 -4.99 -23.47 -7.75
C ASP A 116 -4.93 -24.38 -8.98
N LYS A 117 -5.59 -24.01 -10.08
CA LYS A 117 -5.59 -24.77 -11.33
C LYS A 117 -4.37 -24.51 -12.18
N LYS A 118 -3.81 -23.31 -12.08
CA LYS A 118 -2.66 -22.85 -12.88
C LYS A 118 -1.66 -22.12 -12.00
N ASP A 119 -0.39 -22.38 -12.22
CA ASP A 119 0.72 -21.67 -11.57
C ASP A 119 1.03 -20.36 -12.31
N ALA A 120 0.02 -19.54 -12.50
CA ALA A 120 0.06 -18.36 -13.36
C ALA A 120 -0.85 -17.22 -12.85
N PHE A 121 -0.42 -15.99 -13.12
CA PHE A 121 -1.16 -14.77 -12.89
C PHE A 121 -1.49 -14.01 -14.19
N TYR A 122 -0.80 -14.30 -15.30
CA TYR A 122 -1.12 -13.73 -16.61
C TYR A 122 -2.30 -14.42 -17.27
N ILE A 123 -3.06 -13.64 -18.06
CA ILE A 123 -3.97 -14.19 -19.05
C ILE A 123 -3.19 -14.71 -20.28
N GLN A 124 -3.82 -15.51 -21.13
CA GLN A 124 -3.16 -16.17 -22.26
C GLN A 124 -2.42 -15.19 -23.19
N SER A 125 -3.05 -14.10 -23.58
CA SER A 125 -2.45 -13.12 -24.49
C SER A 125 -1.22 -12.40 -23.93
N ALA A 126 -1.04 -12.37 -22.63
CA ALA A 126 0.08 -11.73 -21.94
C ALA A 126 1.19 -12.71 -21.54
N ALA A 127 0.91 -14.01 -21.59
CA ALA A 127 1.82 -15.03 -21.10
C ALA A 127 3.01 -15.35 -22.04
N ASN A 128 3.02 -14.80 -23.24
CA ASN A 128 4.12 -14.96 -24.22
C ASN A 128 4.51 -16.42 -24.51
N GLY A 129 3.51 -17.33 -24.56
CA GLY A 129 3.70 -18.76 -24.72
C GLY A 129 4.02 -19.53 -23.43
N GLY A 130 4.10 -18.84 -22.29
CA GLY A 130 4.23 -19.44 -20.95
C GLY A 130 2.90 -19.86 -20.34
N GLU A 131 2.94 -20.25 -19.08
CA GLU A 131 1.72 -20.59 -18.33
C GLU A 131 0.79 -19.37 -18.18
N TYR A 132 -0.48 -19.63 -18.29
CA TYR A 132 -1.54 -18.63 -18.12
C TYR A 132 -2.72 -19.21 -17.34
N THR A 133 -3.59 -18.33 -16.81
CA THR A 133 -4.82 -18.74 -16.15
C THR A 133 -6.04 -18.14 -16.86
N ASP A 134 -7.11 -18.91 -16.91
CA ASP A 134 -8.44 -18.49 -17.33
C ASP A 134 -9.33 -18.09 -16.14
N PHE A 135 -8.75 -17.93 -14.96
CA PHE A 135 -9.54 -17.59 -13.78
C PHE A 135 -10.31 -16.30 -14.02
N ASP A 136 -11.62 -16.40 -13.86
CA ASP A 136 -12.56 -15.28 -13.98
C ASP A 136 -13.23 -15.04 -12.62
N PHE A 137 -12.81 -13.98 -11.93
CA PHE A 137 -13.33 -13.66 -10.62
C PHE A 137 -14.79 -13.20 -10.63
N SER A 138 -15.33 -12.82 -11.80
CA SER A 138 -16.75 -12.49 -11.93
C SER A 138 -17.68 -13.66 -11.64
N THR A 139 -17.17 -14.89 -11.75
CA THR A 139 -17.90 -16.11 -11.34
C THR A 139 -18.15 -16.17 -9.82
N GLY A 140 -17.50 -15.32 -9.06
CA GLY A 140 -17.71 -15.15 -7.63
C GLY A 140 -18.83 -14.20 -7.26
N PHE A 141 -19.40 -13.48 -8.21
CA PHE A 141 -20.55 -12.60 -7.96
C PHE A 141 -21.90 -13.32 -8.12
N LYS A 142 -22.92 -12.78 -7.46
CA LYS A 142 -24.30 -13.13 -7.79
C LYS A 142 -24.61 -12.65 -9.21
N PRO A 143 -25.37 -13.40 -10.01
CA PRO A 143 -25.63 -13.05 -11.42
C PRO A 143 -26.11 -11.62 -11.61
N GLY A 144 -25.47 -10.89 -12.54
CA GLY A 144 -25.84 -9.51 -12.89
C GLY A 144 -25.50 -8.45 -11.83
N THR A 145 -24.71 -8.79 -10.83
CA THR A 145 -24.31 -7.88 -9.73
C THR A 145 -22.81 -7.88 -9.49
N THR A 146 -22.33 -6.98 -8.64
CA THR A 146 -20.99 -7.02 -8.01
C THR A 146 -21.04 -7.46 -6.55
N GLU A 147 -22.15 -8.06 -6.14
CA GLU A 147 -22.33 -8.65 -4.81
C GLU A 147 -21.71 -10.05 -4.80
N TRP A 148 -20.85 -10.33 -3.84
CA TRP A 148 -20.18 -11.62 -3.72
C TRP A 148 -21.16 -12.74 -3.33
N ASN A 149 -21.11 -13.84 -4.08
CA ASN A 149 -21.69 -15.11 -3.68
C ASN A 149 -20.68 -15.87 -2.82
N THR A 150 -20.86 -15.83 -1.52
CA THR A 150 -19.94 -16.42 -0.55
C THR A 150 -19.83 -17.95 -0.64
N GLU A 151 -20.76 -18.60 -1.33
CA GLU A 151 -20.74 -20.04 -1.56
C GLU A 151 -20.01 -20.42 -2.85
N SER A 152 -19.66 -19.47 -3.70
CA SER A 152 -18.94 -19.73 -4.94
C SER A 152 -17.52 -20.22 -4.70
N ALA A 153 -17.01 -21.09 -5.56
CA ALA A 153 -15.63 -21.54 -5.51
C ALA A 153 -14.64 -20.37 -5.68
N ALA A 154 -14.95 -19.42 -6.58
CA ALA A 154 -14.13 -18.26 -6.83
C ALA A 154 -13.97 -17.38 -5.57
N TYR A 155 -15.07 -17.06 -4.90
CA TYR A 155 -15.02 -16.29 -3.64
C TYR A 155 -14.22 -17.01 -2.56
N LYS A 156 -14.47 -18.31 -2.36
CA LYS A 156 -13.76 -19.11 -1.34
C LYS A 156 -12.26 -19.17 -1.60
N GLY A 157 -11.85 -19.35 -2.85
CA GLY A 157 -10.43 -19.35 -3.24
C GLY A 157 -9.78 -17.98 -3.05
N ILE A 158 -10.44 -16.91 -3.46
CA ILE A 158 -9.98 -15.53 -3.27
C ILE A 158 -9.76 -15.23 -1.78
N VAL A 159 -10.75 -15.52 -0.95
CA VAL A 159 -10.70 -15.25 0.50
C VAL A 159 -9.62 -16.09 1.19
N ALA A 160 -9.44 -17.35 0.79
CA ALA A 160 -8.38 -18.19 1.35
C ALA A 160 -6.99 -17.62 1.06
N ASP A 161 -6.74 -17.13 -0.15
CA ASP A 161 -5.48 -16.50 -0.50
C ASP A 161 -5.26 -15.18 0.24
N ILE A 162 -6.30 -14.35 0.33
CA ILE A 162 -6.23 -13.08 1.10
C ILE A 162 -5.86 -13.36 2.56
N ASP A 163 -6.51 -14.35 3.17
CA ASP A 163 -6.25 -14.71 4.57
C ASP A 163 -4.82 -15.21 4.76
N HIS A 164 -4.29 -15.96 3.80
CA HIS A 164 -2.92 -16.44 3.85
C HIS A 164 -1.90 -15.30 3.80
N ILE A 165 -2.07 -14.35 2.89
CA ILE A 165 -1.21 -13.15 2.83
C ILE A 165 -1.38 -12.27 4.08
N ALA A 166 -2.61 -12.13 4.56
CA ALA A 166 -2.89 -11.39 5.79
C ALA A 166 -2.12 -11.96 6.99
N ASP A 167 -1.95 -13.26 7.08
CA ASP A 167 -1.20 -13.91 8.16
C ASP A 167 0.28 -13.49 8.16
N TYR A 168 0.91 -13.30 6.99
CA TYR A 168 2.25 -12.72 6.92
C TYR A 168 2.29 -11.27 7.40
N PHE A 169 1.31 -10.45 7.04
CA PHE A 169 1.23 -9.08 7.53
C PHE A 169 0.99 -9.02 9.05
N LEU A 170 0.20 -9.92 9.59
CA LEU A 170 -0.03 -10.01 11.04
C LEU A 170 1.24 -10.45 11.79
N GLU A 171 2.06 -11.31 11.20
CA GLU A 171 3.38 -11.66 11.74
C GLU A 171 4.27 -10.42 11.85
N LEU A 172 4.34 -9.62 10.78
CA LEU A 172 5.06 -8.35 10.79
C LEU A 172 4.47 -7.35 11.80
N GLN A 173 3.15 -7.26 11.88
CA GLN A 173 2.45 -6.39 12.82
C GLN A 173 2.79 -6.72 14.27
N LYS A 174 2.83 -7.98 14.60
CA LYS A 174 3.21 -8.47 15.95
C LYS A 174 4.61 -8.03 16.36
N GLU A 175 5.50 -7.85 15.40
CA GLU A 175 6.87 -7.38 15.62
C GLU A 175 7.02 -5.85 15.46
N GLY A 176 5.93 -5.11 15.29
CA GLY A 176 5.95 -3.67 15.14
C GLY A 176 6.46 -3.20 13.77
N VAL A 177 6.44 -4.05 12.75
CA VAL A 177 6.86 -3.73 11.38
C VAL A 177 5.68 -3.25 10.56
N ALA A 178 5.81 -2.10 9.91
CA ALA A 178 4.86 -1.63 8.91
C ALA A 178 5.44 -1.78 7.49
N GLY A 179 4.58 -1.63 6.50
CA GLY A 179 4.99 -1.64 5.10
C GLY A 179 3.97 -0.95 4.21
N ILE A 180 4.31 -0.89 2.94
CA ILE A 180 3.43 -0.45 1.86
C ILE A 180 2.88 -1.70 1.18
N PHE A 181 1.58 -1.74 0.87
CA PHE A 181 0.96 -2.84 0.14
C PHE A 181 0.28 -2.34 -1.13
N ARG A 182 0.69 -2.89 -2.25
CA ARG A 182 0.21 -2.58 -3.59
C ARG A 182 -0.46 -3.83 -4.21
N PRO A 183 -1.68 -4.17 -3.76
CA PRO A 183 -2.43 -5.29 -4.31
C PRO A 183 -3.02 -4.96 -5.68
N LEU A 184 -3.27 -5.98 -6.51
CA LEU A 184 -4.01 -5.84 -7.76
C LEU A 184 -3.43 -4.74 -8.66
N HIS A 185 -2.11 -4.70 -8.76
CA HIS A 185 -1.38 -3.65 -9.46
C HIS A 185 -1.65 -3.63 -10.96
N GLU A 186 -1.34 -2.51 -11.57
CA GLU A 186 -1.56 -2.23 -12.99
C GLU A 186 -3.03 -2.45 -13.42
N ALA A 187 -3.93 -1.92 -12.59
CA ALA A 187 -5.37 -2.09 -12.74
C ALA A 187 -5.86 -1.55 -14.09
N GLY A 188 -6.56 -2.40 -14.84
CA GLY A 188 -7.05 -2.07 -16.18
C GLY A 188 -6.03 -2.29 -17.29
N GLY A 189 -4.84 -2.79 -17.00
CA GLY A 189 -3.83 -3.14 -18.00
C GLY A 189 -4.21 -4.32 -18.89
N LYS A 190 -5.11 -5.18 -18.41
CA LYS A 190 -5.66 -6.33 -19.15
C LYS A 190 -4.64 -7.43 -19.48
N TRP A 191 -3.61 -7.58 -18.65
CA TRP A 191 -2.65 -8.68 -18.75
C TRP A 191 -2.67 -9.61 -17.53
N PHE A 192 -3.12 -9.15 -16.38
CA PHE A 192 -3.36 -9.98 -15.19
C PHE A 192 -4.83 -10.40 -15.11
N TRP A 193 -5.12 -11.55 -14.48
CA TRP A 193 -6.49 -12.05 -14.34
C TRP A 193 -7.43 -11.07 -13.60
N TRP A 194 -6.91 -10.24 -12.69
CA TRP A 194 -7.73 -9.26 -11.96
C TRP A 194 -8.08 -8.02 -12.78
N SER A 195 -7.58 -7.90 -13.99
CA SER A 195 -7.82 -6.74 -14.89
C SER A 195 -8.59 -7.10 -16.17
N ILE A 196 -9.15 -8.30 -16.29
CA ILE A 196 -9.86 -8.73 -17.50
C ILE A 196 -11.31 -8.26 -17.59
N ASN A 197 -11.92 -7.91 -16.44
CA ASN A 197 -13.32 -7.53 -16.35
C ASN A 197 -13.51 -6.00 -16.43
N SER A 198 -14.56 -5.49 -15.79
CA SER A 198 -14.84 -4.06 -15.74
C SER A 198 -14.16 -3.38 -14.56
N GLY A 199 -14.05 -2.05 -14.60
CA GLY A 199 -13.58 -1.26 -13.48
C GLY A 199 -14.46 -1.39 -12.24
N GLU A 200 -15.78 -1.54 -12.42
CA GLU A 200 -16.71 -1.75 -11.31
C GLU A 200 -16.47 -3.09 -10.60
N GLN A 201 -16.25 -4.16 -11.38
CA GLN A 201 -15.91 -5.47 -10.82
C GLN A 201 -14.54 -5.47 -10.15
N PHE A 202 -13.55 -4.81 -10.76
CA PHE A 202 -12.24 -4.61 -10.14
C PHE A 202 -12.36 -3.87 -8.80
N ALA A 203 -13.12 -2.79 -8.76
CA ALA A 203 -13.35 -2.04 -7.53
C ALA A 203 -13.93 -2.92 -6.41
N ALA A 204 -14.89 -3.79 -6.75
CA ALA A 204 -15.45 -4.76 -5.81
C ALA A 204 -14.39 -5.75 -5.29
N LEU A 205 -13.48 -6.22 -6.17
CA LEU A 205 -12.39 -7.10 -5.77
C LEU A 205 -11.37 -6.37 -4.87
N TYR A 206 -10.97 -5.15 -5.20
CA TYR A 206 -10.06 -4.37 -4.37
C TYR A 206 -10.65 -4.12 -2.97
N ARG A 207 -11.93 -3.76 -2.90
CA ARG A 207 -12.63 -3.57 -1.63
C ARG A 207 -12.70 -4.86 -0.82
N LEU A 208 -12.89 -6.01 -1.47
CA LEU A 208 -12.86 -7.30 -0.77
C LEU A 208 -11.50 -7.57 -0.15
N VAL A 209 -10.41 -7.32 -0.88
CA VAL A 209 -9.04 -7.49 -0.35
C VAL A 209 -8.84 -6.60 0.88
N TYR A 210 -9.18 -5.32 0.76
CA TYR A 210 -9.07 -4.38 1.87
C TYR A 210 -9.94 -4.76 3.06
N ASP A 211 -11.24 -4.98 2.84
CA ASP A 211 -12.19 -5.26 3.92
C ASP A 211 -11.85 -6.57 4.63
N ARG A 212 -11.45 -7.60 3.89
CA ARG A 212 -11.06 -8.88 4.49
C ARG A 212 -9.80 -8.73 5.34
N MET A 213 -8.75 -8.09 4.83
CA MET A 213 -7.51 -7.87 5.59
C MET A 213 -7.73 -6.96 6.79
N VAL A 214 -8.31 -5.79 6.57
CA VAL A 214 -8.39 -4.73 7.58
C VAL A 214 -9.50 -4.98 8.60
N LYS A 215 -10.70 -5.32 8.14
CA LYS A 215 -11.88 -5.43 9.02
C LYS A 215 -12.06 -6.80 9.64
N VAL A 216 -11.70 -7.88 8.91
CA VAL A 216 -11.87 -9.25 9.38
C VAL A 216 -10.60 -9.79 10.02
N LYS A 217 -9.48 -9.71 9.32
CA LYS A 217 -8.20 -10.25 9.81
C LYS A 217 -7.48 -9.31 10.78
N GLY A 218 -7.81 -8.04 10.81
CA GLY A 218 -7.19 -7.07 11.71
C GLY A 218 -5.80 -6.60 11.29
N VAL A 219 -5.47 -6.64 9.99
CA VAL A 219 -4.25 -6.06 9.45
C VAL A 219 -4.31 -4.53 9.55
N LYS A 220 -3.44 -3.94 10.36
CA LYS A 220 -3.43 -2.50 10.68
C LYS A 220 -2.09 -1.83 10.40
N ASN A 221 -1.14 -2.56 9.83
CA ASN A 221 0.25 -2.12 9.66
C ASN A 221 0.64 -1.81 8.22
N MET A 222 -0.31 -1.77 7.28
CA MET A 222 -0.02 -1.51 5.86
C MET A 222 -0.56 -0.16 5.41
N ILE A 223 0.23 0.53 4.59
CA ILE A 223 -0.16 1.69 3.80
C ILE A 223 -0.63 1.16 2.44
N TRP A 224 -1.85 1.47 2.06
CA TRP A 224 -2.52 0.91 0.89
C TRP A 224 -2.27 1.73 -0.37
N VAL A 225 -2.00 1.03 -1.46
CA VAL A 225 -1.74 1.64 -2.77
C VAL A 225 -2.78 1.18 -3.78
N TYR A 226 -3.39 2.13 -4.48
CA TYR A 226 -4.12 1.89 -5.72
C TYR A 226 -3.20 2.21 -6.90
N ASN A 227 -3.00 1.24 -7.79
CA ASN A 227 -2.03 1.31 -8.88
C ASN A 227 -2.69 0.99 -10.22
N PRO A 228 -3.42 1.95 -10.81
CA PRO A 228 -4.04 1.79 -12.12
C PRO A 228 -3.10 2.16 -13.26
N GLU A 229 -3.51 1.76 -14.48
CA GLU A 229 -3.00 2.36 -15.70
C GLU A 229 -3.47 3.81 -15.86
N GLY A 230 -2.72 4.61 -16.61
CA GLY A 230 -3.07 6.01 -16.83
C GLY A 230 -4.45 6.20 -17.49
N SER A 231 -4.90 5.26 -18.32
CA SER A 231 -6.21 5.28 -18.96
C SER A 231 -7.37 4.89 -18.05
N THR A 232 -7.09 4.22 -16.94
CA THR A 232 -8.10 3.64 -16.04
C THR A 232 -8.15 4.28 -14.66
N VAL A 233 -7.33 5.29 -14.41
CA VAL A 233 -7.15 5.89 -13.08
C VAL A 233 -8.45 6.34 -12.42
N THR A 234 -9.42 6.81 -13.17
CA THR A 234 -10.74 7.22 -12.66
C THR A 234 -11.79 6.11 -12.76
N SER A 235 -11.79 5.37 -13.88
CA SER A 235 -12.85 4.39 -14.15
C SER A 235 -12.71 3.08 -13.36
N TRP A 236 -11.54 2.84 -12.77
CA TRP A 236 -11.25 1.63 -11.97
C TRP A 236 -11.03 1.92 -10.49
N ASP A 237 -11.24 3.17 -10.06
CA ASP A 237 -11.02 3.63 -8.68
C ASP A 237 -11.91 2.86 -7.69
N PRO A 238 -11.32 2.19 -6.68
CA PRO A 238 -12.07 1.45 -5.67
C PRO A 238 -12.79 2.35 -4.65
N GLY A 239 -12.50 3.63 -4.64
CA GLY A 239 -12.96 4.60 -3.65
C GLY A 239 -11.80 5.16 -2.81
N SER A 240 -11.80 6.46 -2.60
CA SER A 240 -10.68 7.15 -1.93
C SER A 240 -10.46 6.71 -0.48
N GLU A 241 -11.44 6.10 0.15
CA GLU A 241 -11.36 5.56 1.51
C GLU A 241 -10.63 4.21 1.60
N TYR A 242 -10.27 3.60 0.45
CA TYR A 242 -9.63 2.27 0.39
C TYR A 242 -8.12 2.33 0.13
N TYR A 243 -7.55 3.51 -0.15
CA TYR A 243 -6.11 3.63 -0.39
C TYR A 243 -5.55 4.96 0.10
N ASP A 244 -4.27 4.94 0.44
CA ASP A 244 -3.51 6.10 0.92
C ASP A 244 -2.72 6.76 -0.21
N VAL A 245 -2.22 5.95 -1.14
CA VAL A 245 -1.31 6.33 -2.21
C VAL A 245 -1.91 5.92 -3.55
N LEU A 246 -1.82 6.82 -4.52
CA LEU A 246 -2.11 6.55 -5.91
C LEU A 246 -0.80 6.46 -6.68
N SER A 247 -0.55 5.35 -7.38
CA SER A 247 0.72 5.13 -8.06
C SER A 247 0.56 4.63 -9.49
N ILE A 248 1.63 4.76 -10.27
CA ILE A 248 1.70 4.26 -11.64
C ILE A 248 3.03 3.53 -11.85
N ASP A 249 3.03 2.58 -12.78
CA ASP A 249 4.22 1.88 -13.26
C ASP A 249 4.57 2.41 -14.65
N ILE A 250 5.82 2.87 -14.84
CA ILE A 250 6.28 3.47 -16.09
C ILE A 250 7.64 2.90 -16.46
N TYR A 251 7.72 2.30 -17.63
CA TYR A 251 8.93 1.74 -18.19
C TYR A 251 9.37 2.52 -19.43
N ASN A 252 10.08 3.64 -19.21
CA ASN A 252 10.69 4.41 -20.28
C ASN A 252 11.77 3.60 -21.00
N SER A 253 12.14 4.03 -22.19
CA SER A 253 13.29 3.49 -22.91
C SER A 253 14.57 3.63 -22.08
N ALA A 254 15.54 2.75 -22.31
CA ALA A 254 16.84 2.83 -21.63
C ALA A 254 17.45 4.23 -21.75
N ASN A 255 18.01 4.72 -20.65
CA ASN A 255 18.61 6.05 -20.51
C ASN A 255 17.66 7.25 -20.65
N ASP A 256 16.36 7.03 -20.65
CA ASP A 256 15.37 8.10 -20.55
C ASP A 256 15.05 8.39 -19.10
N HIS A 257 15.62 9.47 -18.58
CA HIS A 257 15.50 9.91 -17.19
C HIS A 257 14.48 11.06 -17.02
N SER A 258 13.47 11.11 -17.89
CA SER A 258 12.39 12.08 -17.81
C SER A 258 11.65 12.00 -16.48
N SER A 259 11.14 13.13 -16.04
CA SER A 259 10.33 13.23 -14.81
C SER A 259 8.99 12.49 -14.89
N ASN A 260 8.49 12.23 -16.09
CA ASN A 260 7.14 11.75 -16.36
C ASN A 260 6.04 12.69 -15.80
N ALA A 261 6.26 14.00 -15.91
CA ALA A 261 5.38 15.03 -15.33
C ALA A 261 3.93 14.91 -15.80
N SER A 262 3.69 14.57 -17.08
CA SER A 262 2.33 14.40 -17.60
C SER A 262 1.56 13.29 -16.85
N ALA A 263 2.20 12.18 -16.54
CA ALA A 263 1.59 11.12 -15.74
C ALA A 263 1.39 11.56 -14.29
N PHE A 264 2.40 12.21 -13.70
CA PHE A 264 2.30 12.74 -12.34
C PHE A 264 1.11 13.69 -12.18
N ASP A 265 0.97 14.66 -13.08
CA ASP A 265 -0.12 15.64 -13.04
C ASP A 265 -1.48 14.98 -13.25
N LYS A 266 -1.57 14.02 -14.17
CA LYS A 266 -2.80 13.26 -14.39
C LYS A 266 -3.27 12.56 -13.11
N PHE A 267 -2.37 11.90 -12.40
CA PHE A 267 -2.68 11.17 -11.18
C PHE A 267 -2.99 12.12 -10.01
N LYS A 268 -2.22 13.20 -9.88
CA LYS A 268 -2.48 14.26 -8.91
C LYS A 268 -3.87 14.87 -9.10
N ASN A 269 -4.25 15.17 -10.34
CA ASN A 269 -5.56 15.71 -10.68
C ASN A 269 -6.68 14.69 -10.45
N ALA A 270 -6.50 13.42 -10.82
CA ALA A 270 -7.47 12.37 -10.57
C ALA A 270 -7.78 12.20 -9.08
N SER A 271 -6.76 12.32 -8.24
CA SER A 271 -6.91 12.28 -6.79
C SER A 271 -7.37 13.61 -6.17
N LYS A 272 -7.60 14.64 -6.97
CA LYS A 272 -7.91 16.01 -6.50
C LYS A 272 -6.88 16.52 -5.49
N SER A 273 -5.62 16.13 -5.67
CA SER A 273 -4.50 16.43 -4.77
C SER A 273 -4.69 15.96 -3.31
N THR A 274 -5.53 14.94 -3.10
CA THR A 274 -5.78 14.38 -1.77
C THR A 274 -4.92 13.18 -1.42
N LYS A 275 -4.19 12.62 -2.41
CA LYS A 275 -3.36 11.42 -2.24
C LYS A 275 -1.88 11.72 -2.48
N ILE A 276 -1.04 10.91 -1.87
CA ILE A 276 0.38 10.81 -2.19
C ILE A 276 0.49 10.14 -3.55
N ILE A 277 1.38 10.65 -4.43
CA ILE A 277 1.58 10.13 -5.77
C ILE A 277 2.97 9.49 -5.86
N ALA A 278 3.03 8.26 -6.36
CA ALA A 278 4.28 7.50 -6.43
C ALA A 278 4.49 6.85 -7.80
N LEU A 279 5.77 6.69 -8.16
CA LEU A 279 6.23 5.88 -9.28
C LEU A 279 6.61 4.51 -8.71
N SER A 280 5.67 3.57 -8.69
CA SER A 280 5.80 2.34 -7.92
C SER A 280 6.57 1.23 -8.61
N GLU A 281 6.72 1.31 -9.92
CA GLU A 281 7.65 0.51 -10.73
C GLU A 281 8.19 1.36 -11.88
N ASN A 282 9.44 1.16 -12.19
CA ASN A 282 10.04 1.83 -13.34
C ASN A 282 11.23 1.05 -13.93
N GLY A 283 11.60 1.41 -15.16
CA GLY A 283 12.88 1.08 -15.76
C GLY A 283 13.94 2.10 -15.30
N PRO A 284 14.40 3.03 -16.17
CA PRO A 284 15.30 4.09 -15.73
C PRO A 284 14.68 4.92 -14.62
N ILE A 285 15.49 5.32 -13.63
CA ILE A 285 15.03 6.27 -12.61
C ILE A 285 14.92 7.68 -13.21
N PRO A 286 13.94 8.49 -12.80
CA PRO A 286 13.90 9.90 -13.14
C PRO A 286 15.10 10.64 -12.57
N ASP A 287 15.68 11.55 -13.34
CA ASP A 287 16.70 12.47 -12.83
C ASP A 287 16.08 13.44 -11.83
N VAL A 288 16.72 13.62 -10.68
CA VAL A 288 16.20 14.47 -9.61
C VAL A 288 15.99 15.92 -10.04
N ASN A 289 16.86 16.45 -10.89
CA ASN A 289 16.71 17.81 -11.42
C ASN A 289 15.50 17.92 -12.34
N ASN A 290 15.27 16.91 -13.19
CA ASN A 290 14.07 16.87 -14.03
C ASN A 290 12.79 16.84 -13.19
N MET A 291 12.73 15.99 -12.14
CA MET A 291 11.57 15.94 -11.26
C MET A 291 11.26 17.28 -10.61
N HIS A 292 12.28 17.98 -10.12
CA HIS A 292 12.10 19.27 -9.45
C HIS A 292 11.82 20.41 -10.42
N THR A 293 12.46 20.43 -11.59
CA THR A 293 12.20 21.42 -12.65
C THR A 293 10.75 21.33 -13.16
N ASP A 294 10.23 20.11 -13.32
CA ASP A 294 8.91 19.85 -13.84
C ASP A 294 7.84 19.78 -12.74
N GLU A 295 8.21 20.01 -11.49
CA GLU A 295 7.33 19.92 -10.31
C GLU A 295 6.66 18.53 -10.16
N ALA A 296 7.28 17.46 -10.69
CA ALA A 296 6.83 16.08 -10.62
C ALA A 296 7.65 15.28 -9.61
N VAL A 297 7.59 15.69 -8.34
CA VAL A 297 8.35 15.07 -7.25
C VAL A 297 7.60 13.86 -6.74
N TRP A 298 7.87 12.69 -7.34
CA TRP A 298 7.31 11.41 -6.94
C TRP A 298 7.67 11.09 -5.49
N SER A 299 6.73 10.52 -4.73
CA SER A 299 7.01 10.10 -3.34
C SER A 299 8.15 9.09 -3.26
N TRP A 300 8.15 8.13 -4.17
CA TRP A 300 9.28 7.21 -4.40
C TRP A 300 9.35 6.80 -5.86
N TRP A 301 10.48 6.23 -6.25
CA TRP A 301 10.66 5.43 -7.45
C TRP A 301 11.23 4.07 -7.05
N MET A 302 10.96 3.02 -7.84
CA MET A 302 11.39 1.66 -7.58
C MET A 302 11.70 0.94 -8.89
N PRO A 303 12.94 0.95 -9.37
CA PRO A 303 13.34 0.13 -10.51
C PRO A 303 13.04 -1.34 -10.25
N TRP A 304 12.55 -2.04 -11.29
CA TRP A 304 12.35 -3.46 -11.20
C TRP A 304 13.70 -4.18 -11.08
N TYR A 305 13.72 -5.41 -10.57
CA TYR A 305 14.93 -6.12 -10.18
C TYR A 305 15.89 -6.46 -11.33
N SER A 306 17.15 -6.79 -10.99
CA SER A 306 18.18 -7.24 -11.93
C SER A 306 18.40 -8.75 -11.94
N THR A 307 18.16 -9.45 -10.83
CA THR A 307 18.61 -10.83 -10.62
C THR A 307 18.04 -11.85 -11.61
N TRP A 308 16.78 -11.73 -12.04
CA TRP A 308 16.20 -12.62 -13.04
C TRP A 308 16.15 -12.05 -14.45
N SER A 309 15.95 -10.76 -14.60
CA SER A 309 15.84 -10.09 -15.89
C SER A 309 17.13 -9.40 -16.31
N GLY A 310 17.96 -9.02 -15.36
CA GLY A 310 19.26 -8.41 -15.57
C GLY A 310 19.27 -7.02 -16.20
N THR A 311 18.11 -6.46 -16.51
CA THR A 311 18.04 -5.35 -17.46
C THR A 311 17.58 -4.03 -16.85
N TRP A 312 16.61 -4.02 -15.96
CA TRP A 312 15.91 -2.80 -15.59
C TRP A 312 16.76 -1.77 -14.84
N PRO A 313 17.51 -2.12 -13.77
CA PRO A 313 18.39 -1.16 -13.13
C PRO A 313 19.57 -0.72 -14.02
N GLY A 314 20.00 -1.58 -14.95
CA GLY A 314 21.03 -1.27 -15.94
C GLY A 314 20.60 -0.27 -17.02
N GLN A 315 19.29 0.02 -17.14
CA GLN A 315 18.77 1.04 -18.05
C GLN A 315 18.97 2.47 -17.51
N THR A 316 19.35 2.64 -16.25
CA THR A 316 19.74 3.91 -15.67
C THR A 316 21.23 4.14 -15.88
N LYS A 317 21.62 5.31 -16.40
CA LYS A 317 23.03 5.69 -16.54
C LYS A 317 23.71 5.73 -15.17
N ASP A 318 24.94 5.25 -15.08
CA ASP A 318 25.73 5.29 -13.84
C ASP A 318 25.87 6.70 -13.27
N GLY A 319 26.01 7.71 -14.12
CA GLY A 319 26.07 9.12 -13.70
C GLY A 319 24.77 9.57 -13.03
N VAL A 320 23.61 9.11 -13.49
CA VAL A 320 22.31 9.44 -12.89
C VAL A 320 22.13 8.67 -11.57
N TRP A 321 22.52 7.40 -11.49
CA TRP A 321 22.58 6.68 -10.23
C TRP A 321 23.37 7.45 -9.18
N LYS A 322 24.61 7.85 -9.53
CA LYS A 322 25.51 8.56 -8.60
C LYS A 322 24.95 9.93 -8.20
N SER A 323 24.48 10.72 -9.16
CA SER A 323 23.94 12.05 -8.87
C SER A 323 22.69 12.00 -8.02
N ASN A 324 21.73 11.12 -8.35
CA ASN A 324 20.48 10.99 -7.56
C ASN A 324 20.76 10.49 -6.15
N MET A 325 21.49 9.39 -5.99
CA MET A 325 21.69 8.76 -4.68
C MET A 325 22.56 9.60 -3.72
N ASN A 326 23.24 10.62 -4.22
CA ASN A 326 24.02 11.56 -3.41
C ASN A 326 23.42 12.97 -3.36
N ASP A 327 22.20 13.15 -3.88
CA ASP A 327 21.46 14.41 -3.83
C ASP A 327 20.61 14.48 -2.57
N GLU A 328 20.62 15.60 -1.85
CA GLU A 328 19.85 15.81 -0.62
C GLU A 328 18.33 15.71 -0.79
N ARG A 329 17.84 15.79 -2.05
CA ARG A 329 16.41 15.65 -2.40
C ARG A 329 15.99 14.20 -2.59
N ILE A 330 16.93 13.25 -2.59
CA ILE A 330 16.68 11.80 -2.63
C ILE A 330 16.98 11.22 -1.26
N ILE A 331 16.01 10.48 -0.71
CA ILE A 331 16.16 9.82 0.58
C ILE A 331 16.73 8.43 0.34
N THR A 332 17.92 8.16 0.82
CA THR A 332 18.55 6.84 0.85
C THR A 332 18.36 6.20 2.23
N LEU A 333 18.71 4.93 2.38
CA LEU A 333 18.63 4.25 3.69
C LEU A 333 19.44 4.99 4.76
N GLU A 334 20.58 5.54 4.36
CA GLU A 334 21.48 6.31 5.24
C GLU A 334 20.85 7.62 5.73
N ASP A 335 19.88 8.15 4.99
CA ASP A 335 19.18 9.40 5.35
C ASP A 335 17.93 9.15 6.22
N MET A 336 17.55 7.89 6.44
CA MET A 336 16.38 7.54 7.23
C MET A 336 16.64 7.82 8.71
N PRO A 337 15.67 8.43 9.42
CA PRO A 337 15.86 8.82 10.82
C PRO A 337 15.92 7.65 11.79
N GLY A 338 15.47 6.45 11.37
CA GLY A 338 15.17 5.33 12.26
C GLY A 338 13.78 5.43 12.86
N TRP A 339 13.02 4.34 12.81
CA TRP A 339 11.61 4.34 13.22
C TRP A 339 11.41 4.49 14.73
N ASP A 340 12.39 4.13 15.53
CA ASP A 340 12.43 4.34 16.99
C ASP A 340 12.62 5.83 17.36
N LYS A 341 13.28 6.60 16.51
CA LYS A 341 13.58 8.02 16.73
C LYS A 341 12.58 8.95 16.03
N TYR A 342 11.93 8.47 14.96
CA TYR A 342 11.00 9.27 14.20
C TYR A 342 9.70 9.49 14.96
N THR A 343 9.30 10.74 15.11
CA THR A 343 8.03 11.13 15.72
C THR A 343 7.03 11.48 14.63
N ALA A 344 5.91 10.78 14.59
CA ALA A 344 4.85 11.05 13.63
C ALA A 344 4.26 12.45 13.84
N ILE A 345 4.18 13.23 12.76
CA ILE A 345 3.50 14.53 12.74
C ILE A 345 2.04 14.29 12.38
N ILE A 346 1.24 13.96 13.37
CA ILE A 346 -0.22 13.99 13.23
C ILE A 346 -0.62 15.46 13.37
N LYS A 347 -0.82 16.15 12.22
CA LYS A 347 -1.47 17.45 12.29
C LYS A 347 -2.87 17.23 12.84
N PRO A 348 -3.29 17.94 13.89
CA PRO A 348 -4.70 17.97 14.26
C PRO A 348 -5.48 18.24 12.99
N ASP A 349 -6.54 17.50 12.78
CA ASP A 349 -7.43 17.77 11.66
C ASP A 349 -7.94 19.19 11.82
N THR A 350 -7.37 20.12 11.08
CA THR A 350 -7.85 21.50 11.04
C THR A 350 -9.17 21.62 10.29
N SER A 351 -9.67 20.48 9.77
CA SER A 351 -11.06 20.32 9.33
C SER A 351 -12.02 20.01 10.49
N THR A 352 -11.54 19.87 11.72
CA THR A 352 -12.42 20.25 12.82
C THR A 352 -12.72 21.71 12.60
N THR A 353 -13.67 21.94 11.71
CA THR A 353 -14.61 23.01 11.88
C THR A 353 -14.51 23.44 13.35
N SER A 354 -13.96 24.65 13.56
CA SER A 354 -14.42 25.46 14.68
C SER A 354 -15.74 24.82 15.11
N ILE A 355 -15.82 24.43 16.39
CA ILE A 355 -17.12 24.18 16.99
C ILE A 355 -17.95 25.36 16.51
N ALA A 356 -18.57 25.18 15.35
CA ALA A 356 -19.66 26.03 14.98
C ALA A 356 -20.54 25.84 16.19
N THR A 357 -20.65 26.87 17.02
CA THR A 357 -21.68 27.00 18.03
C THR A 357 -22.92 26.60 17.28
N MET A 358 -23.29 25.30 17.45
CA MET A 358 -24.51 24.80 16.83
C MET A 358 -25.57 25.81 17.26
N PRO A 359 -26.36 26.34 16.33
CA PRO A 359 -27.48 27.16 16.73
C PRO A 359 -28.19 26.36 17.82
N ARG A 360 -28.39 26.97 18.96
CA ARG A 360 -29.05 26.39 20.11
C ARG A 360 -30.41 25.89 19.61
N MET A 361 -30.45 24.65 19.11
CA MET A 361 -31.71 24.02 18.73
C MET A 361 -32.49 23.85 20.03
N ALA A 362 -33.53 24.63 20.17
CA ALA A 362 -34.47 24.50 21.25
C ALA A 362 -35.19 23.17 21.12
N GLY A 363 -34.63 22.14 21.77
CA GLY A 363 -35.18 20.80 21.86
C GLY A 363 -34.44 20.02 22.94
N THR A 364 -35.17 19.29 23.76
CA THR A 364 -34.59 18.47 24.80
C THR A 364 -33.81 17.31 24.17
N ALA A 365 -32.48 17.37 24.28
CA ALA A 365 -31.60 16.29 23.88
C ALA A 365 -31.54 15.22 24.99
N THR A 366 -31.92 14.00 24.70
CA THR A 366 -31.83 12.90 25.65
C THR A 366 -30.61 12.01 25.30
N THR A 367 -29.70 11.81 26.26
CA THR A 367 -28.58 10.87 26.10
C THR A 367 -29.15 9.44 26.10
N VAL A 368 -28.92 8.71 25.05
CA VAL A 368 -29.38 7.33 24.88
C VAL A 368 -28.26 6.30 25.04
N GLY A 369 -27.03 6.74 25.09
CA GLY A 369 -25.87 5.86 25.37
C GLY A 369 -24.55 6.60 25.35
N ILE A 370 -23.62 6.10 26.13
CA ILE A 370 -22.21 6.50 26.14
C ILE A 370 -21.40 5.25 25.86
N PHE A 371 -20.41 5.39 24.97
CA PHE A 371 -19.57 4.30 24.52
C PHE A 371 -18.11 4.70 24.65
N ASP A 372 -17.22 3.76 24.90
CA ASP A 372 -15.79 3.99 24.72
C ASP A 372 -15.43 4.12 23.23
N MET A 373 -14.18 4.44 22.94
CA MET A 373 -13.71 4.60 21.55
C MET A 373 -13.68 3.29 20.78
N ASN A 374 -13.86 2.14 21.43
CA ASN A 374 -13.98 0.80 20.84
C ASN A 374 -15.44 0.40 20.60
N GLY A 375 -16.40 1.26 20.98
CA GLY A 375 -17.83 1.02 20.79
C GLY A 375 -18.50 0.23 21.92
N HIS A 376 -17.83 -0.05 23.04
CA HIS A 376 -18.44 -0.70 24.18
C HIS A 376 -19.37 0.27 24.91
N TYR A 377 -20.58 -0.20 25.21
CA TYR A 377 -21.56 0.59 25.95
C TYR A 377 -21.17 0.73 27.42
N LEU A 378 -21.13 1.98 27.92
CA LEU A 378 -20.71 2.34 29.27
C LEU A 378 -21.84 2.85 30.15
N GLY A 379 -23.02 3.13 29.59
CA GLY A 379 -24.15 3.68 30.32
C GLY A 379 -24.74 4.93 29.66
N ILE A 380 -25.51 5.70 30.40
CA ILE A 380 -26.18 6.92 29.92
C ILE A 380 -25.65 8.20 30.59
N THR A 381 -24.70 8.07 31.51
CA THR A 381 -24.09 9.19 32.23
C THR A 381 -22.55 9.08 32.20
N THR A 382 -21.87 10.21 32.12
CA THR A 382 -20.40 10.29 32.23
C THR A 382 -19.92 10.30 33.67
N GLN A 383 -20.83 10.33 34.64
CA GLN A 383 -20.47 10.30 36.05
C GLN A 383 -19.79 8.96 36.39
N GLY A 384 -18.64 8.98 37.04
CA GLY A 384 -17.89 7.79 37.41
C GLY A 384 -16.95 7.25 36.32
N LEU A 385 -17.03 7.72 35.08
CA LEU A 385 -16.08 7.30 34.04
C LEU A 385 -14.71 7.95 34.26
N PRO A 386 -13.59 7.26 33.93
CA PRO A 386 -12.26 7.85 33.92
C PRO A 386 -12.13 9.06 33.00
N GLN A 387 -11.05 9.82 33.15
CA GLN A 387 -10.69 10.84 32.18
C GLN A 387 -10.41 10.19 30.82
N GLY A 388 -10.97 10.73 29.73
CA GLY A 388 -10.79 10.11 28.42
C GLY A 388 -11.83 10.57 27.37
N HIS A 389 -11.72 10.00 26.18
CA HIS A 389 -12.62 10.25 25.06
C HIS A 389 -13.75 9.22 25.03
N TYR A 390 -14.98 9.70 24.82
CA TYR A 390 -16.18 8.89 24.79
C TYR A 390 -17.08 9.31 23.62
N VAL A 391 -17.82 8.38 23.05
CA VAL A 391 -18.89 8.68 22.11
C VAL A 391 -20.21 8.80 22.88
N VAL A 392 -20.79 9.98 22.88
CA VAL A 392 -22.11 10.25 23.49
C VAL A 392 -23.17 10.22 22.40
N ARG A 393 -24.05 9.25 22.47
CA ARG A 393 -25.20 9.11 21.57
C ARG A 393 -26.40 9.81 22.18
N ARG A 394 -27.01 10.71 21.43
CA ARG A 394 -28.17 11.50 21.86
C ARG A 394 -29.31 11.37 20.85
N LYS A 395 -30.53 11.43 21.36
CA LYS A 395 -31.73 11.57 20.54
C LYS A 395 -32.18 13.03 20.58
N ILE A 396 -32.24 13.68 19.43
CA ILE A 396 -32.63 15.10 19.27
C ILE A 396 -33.73 15.14 18.20
N GLN A 397 -34.91 15.53 18.56
CA GLN A 397 -36.07 15.63 17.64
C GLN A 397 -36.30 14.32 16.82
N GLY A 398 -36.15 13.17 17.45
CA GLY A 398 -36.33 11.88 16.81
C GLY A 398 -35.08 11.31 16.13
N ASN A 399 -34.07 12.11 15.85
CA ASN A 399 -32.83 11.69 15.18
C ASN A 399 -31.76 11.28 16.19
N ILE A 400 -30.95 10.29 15.81
CA ILE A 400 -29.80 9.86 16.61
C ILE A 400 -28.56 10.64 16.15
N VAL A 401 -27.90 11.28 17.10
CA VAL A 401 -26.64 12.02 16.86
C VAL A 401 -25.55 11.48 17.78
N ASN A 402 -24.37 11.17 17.21
CA ASN A 402 -23.19 10.78 17.97
C ASN A 402 -22.26 11.97 18.08
N THR A 403 -21.74 12.23 19.28
CA THR A 403 -20.79 13.32 19.54
C THR A 403 -19.62 12.75 20.32
N VAL A 404 -18.39 13.06 19.92
CA VAL A 404 -17.21 12.71 20.74
C VAL A 404 -17.12 13.72 21.89
N TYR A 405 -17.04 13.21 23.08
CA TYR A 405 -16.93 13.96 24.31
C TYR A 405 -15.62 13.61 25.02
N PHE A 406 -14.89 14.63 25.44
CA PHE A 406 -13.69 14.43 26.28
C PHE A 406 -14.02 14.80 27.72
N LYS A 407 -13.93 13.81 28.60
CA LYS A 407 -14.03 14.03 30.04
C LYS A 407 -12.66 14.40 30.61
N LYS A 408 -12.56 15.59 31.14
CA LYS A 408 -11.36 16.10 31.84
C LYS A 408 -11.22 15.48 33.23
#